data_6a17587636bf5c5d0a3657db7aade983
#
_entry.id   6a17587636bf5c5d0a3657db7aade983
#
_cell.length_a   1.000
_cell.length_b   1.000
_cell.length_c   1.000
_cell.angle_alpha   90.00
_cell.angle_beta   90.00
_cell.angle_gamma   90.00
#
_symmetry.space_group_name_H-M   'P 1'
#
loop_
_entity.id
_entity.type
_entity.pdbx_description
1 polymer ?
#
loop_
_entity_poly.entity_id
_entity_poly.type
_entity_poly.pdbx_seq_one_letter_code
_entity_poly.pdbx_strand_id
1 'polypeptide(L)'
;MPFEVDPARVAQYTEAHIATLLQNPGIIRNRQKVLAAIINAQRFLDVQAAFGSFAAYIWRFVEHTPMVHTLRTLQDYPATSPESEALSKDLRQRGFKFVGSTICYAHMQATGMINDHTIDCFRRQQIIDGYSKAVSPWQQVRA
;
A
#
# COMPACT_ATOMS: atom_id res chain seq x y z
N MET A 1 4.87 21.87 9.97
CA MET A 1 4.69 21.66 8.52
C MET A 1 4.01 20.33 8.34
N PRO A 2 2.84 20.25 7.70
CA PRO A 2 2.29 18.98 7.35
C PRO A 2 3.24 18.27 6.39
N PHE A 3 3.51 16.99 6.63
CA PHE A 3 4.25 16.14 5.69
C PHE A 3 3.34 15.89 4.48
N GLU A 4 3.38 16.79 3.53
CA GLU A 4 2.86 16.49 2.19
C GLU A 4 3.86 15.56 1.52
N VAL A 5 3.55 14.27 1.51
CA VAL A 5 4.32 13.30 0.74
C VAL A 5 3.81 13.33 -0.69
N ASP A 6 4.29 14.29 -1.46
CA ASP A 6 4.07 14.35 -2.89
C ASP A 6 5.09 13.43 -3.60
N PRO A 7 4.66 12.33 -4.22
CA PRO A 7 5.57 11.40 -4.90
C PRO A 7 6.33 12.08 -6.04
N ALA A 8 5.75 13.07 -6.71
CA ALA A 8 6.44 13.80 -7.78
C ALA A 8 7.63 14.61 -7.26
N ARG A 9 7.51 15.19 -6.07
CA ARG A 9 8.61 15.89 -5.41
C ARG A 9 9.68 14.92 -4.91
N VAL A 10 9.27 13.84 -4.25
CA VAL A 10 10.19 12.82 -3.71
C VAL A 10 10.98 12.15 -4.83
N ALA A 11 10.35 11.86 -5.96
CA ALA A 11 10.99 11.26 -7.14
C ALA A 11 12.16 12.10 -7.71
N GLN A 12 12.17 13.42 -7.44
CA GLN A 12 13.18 14.36 -7.92
C GLN A 12 14.31 14.61 -6.90
N TYR A 13 14.31 13.94 -5.76
CA TYR A 13 15.33 14.14 -4.73
C TYR A 13 16.71 13.74 -5.27
N THR A 14 17.65 14.65 -5.09
CA THR A 14 19.06 14.49 -5.48
C THR A 14 19.90 14.00 -4.29
N GLU A 15 21.17 13.72 -4.54
CA GLU A 15 22.14 13.36 -3.51
C GLU A 15 22.24 14.43 -2.40
N ALA A 16 22.10 15.71 -2.74
CA ALA A 16 22.09 16.80 -1.75
C ALA A 16 20.88 16.70 -0.80
N HIS A 17 19.70 16.35 -1.31
CA HIS A 17 18.51 16.10 -0.48
C HIS A 17 18.71 14.88 0.44
N ILE A 18 19.32 13.81 -0.08
CA ILE A 18 19.63 12.60 0.71
C ILE A 18 20.59 12.95 1.84
N ALA A 19 21.65 13.69 1.55
CA ALA A 19 22.61 14.12 2.57
C ALA A 19 21.96 14.95 3.69
N THR A 20 21.06 15.88 3.32
CA THR A 20 20.30 16.69 4.27
C THR A 20 19.38 15.83 5.14
N LEU A 21 18.65 14.89 4.53
CA LEU A 21 17.77 13.96 5.26
C LEU A 21 18.55 13.10 6.26
N LEU A 22 19.73 12.62 5.89
CA LEU A 22 20.58 11.80 6.76
C LEU A 22 21.17 12.56 7.95
N GLN A 23 21.14 13.89 7.92
CA GLN A 23 21.52 14.74 9.06
C GLN A 23 20.35 15.06 9.99
N ASN A 24 19.10 14.82 9.56
CA ASN A 24 17.91 15.14 10.35
C ASN A 24 17.75 14.14 11.52
N PRO A 25 17.80 14.60 12.80
CA PRO A 25 17.61 13.72 13.95
C PRO A 25 16.18 13.22 14.12
N GLY A 26 15.21 13.82 13.43
CA GLY A 26 13.78 13.43 13.49
C GLY A 26 13.42 12.20 12.66
N ILE A 27 14.38 11.58 11.95
CA ILE A 27 14.14 10.38 11.16
C ILE A 27 15.14 9.26 11.48
N ILE A 28 14.77 8.03 11.16
CA ILE A 28 15.73 6.92 11.16
C ILE A 28 16.69 7.12 9.97
N ARG A 29 17.95 7.45 10.27
CA ARG A 29 18.99 7.80 9.30
C ARG A 29 19.56 6.56 8.59
N ASN A 30 18.73 5.88 7.83
CA ASN A 30 19.12 4.73 7.02
C ASN A 30 19.14 5.12 5.54
N ARG A 31 20.34 5.23 4.96
CA ARG A 31 20.52 5.63 3.55
C ARG A 31 19.78 4.73 2.58
N GLN A 32 19.78 3.41 2.81
CA GLN A 32 19.10 2.47 1.92
C GLN A 32 17.58 2.70 1.90
N LYS A 33 16.97 3.03 3.07
CA LYS A 33 15.53 3.34 3.15
C LYS A 33 15.20 4.68 2.50
N VAL A 34 16.07 5.68 2.65
CA VAL A 34 15.89 6.99 1.97
C VAL A 34 15.96 6.81 0.45
N LEU A 35 16.98 6.09 -0.05
CA LEU A 35 17.09 5.78 -1.48
C LEU A 35 15.89 4.97 -1.99
N ALA A 36 15.44 3.98 -1.20
CA ALA A 36 14.27 3.17 -1.55
C ALA A 36 12.99 4.02 -1.66
N ALA A 37 12.81 5.01 -0.78
CA ALA A 37 11.67 5.92 -0.85
C ALA A 37 11.66 6.72 -2.18
N ILE A 38 12.82 7.18 -2.63
CA ILE A 38 12.97 7.91 -3.90
C ILE A 38 12.67 6.99 -5.09
N ILE A 39 13.25 5.79 -5.11
CA ILE A 39 12.99 4.79 -6.14
C ILE A 39 11.51 4.42 -6.18
N ASN A 40 10.91 4.19 -5.01
CA ASN A 40 9.49 3.85 -4.92
C ASN A 40 8.59 4.99 -5.42
N ALA A 41 8.94 6.24 -5.16
CA ALA A 41 8.21 7.39 -5.70
C ALA A 41 8.27 7.43 -7.24
N GLN A 42 9.44 7.17 -7.84
CA GLN A 42 9.58 7.08 -9.30
C GLN A 42 8.72 5.94 -9.87
N ARG A 43 8.82 4.74 -9.28
CA ARG A 43 8.02 3.57 -9.72
C ARG A 43 6.52 3.78 -9.51
N PHE A 44 6.13 4.52 -8.46
CA PHE A 44 4.74 4.90 -8.22
C PHE A 44 4.18 5.76 -9.36
N LEU A 45 4.95 6.75 -9.83
CA LEU A 45 4.57 7.57 -10.97
C LEU A 45 4.47 6.76 -12.27
N ASP A 46 5.39 5.81 -12.49
CA ASP A 46 5.32 4.88 -13.63
C ASP A 46 4.03 4.05 -13.61
N VAL A 47 3.65 3.55 -12.42
CA VAL A 47 2.41 2.80 -12.22
C VAL A 47 1.18 3.69 -12.48
N GLN A 48 1.17 4.93 -11.98
CA GLN A 48 0.08 5.87 -12.27
C GLN A 48 -0.06 6.14 -13.76
N ALA A 49 1.05 6.35 -14.47
CA ALA A 49 1.04 6.56 -15.91
C ALA A 49 0.51 5.34 -16.69
N ALA A 50 0.86 4.12 -16.23
CA ALA A 50 0.47 2.87 -16.91
C ALA A 50 -0.98 2.44 -16.63
N PHE A 51 -1.53 2.74 -15.44
CA PHE A 51 -2.82 2.21 -14.96
C PHE A 51 -3.85 3.31 -14.64
N GLY A 52 -3.52 4.58 -14.86
CA GLY A 52 -4.36 5.74 -14.52
C GLY A 52 -4.27 6.13 -13.05
N SER A 53 -4.16 5.18 -12.13
CA SER A 53 -3.93 5.45 -10.71
C SER A 53 -3.25 4.26 -10.02
N PHE A 54 -2.59 4.51 -8.89
CA PHE A 54 -2.05 3.44 -8.07
C PHE A 54 -3.16 2.58 -7.45
N ALA A 55 -4.30 3.16 -7.12
CA ALA A 55 -5.47 2.43 -6.66
C ALA A 55 -5.98 1.45 -7.73
N ALA A 56 -6.16 1.88 -8.97
CA ALA A 56 -6.58 1.00 -10.06
C ALA A 56 -5.62 -0.18 -10.24
N TYR A 57 -4.31 0.06 -10.05
CA TYR A 57 -3.30 -0.98 -10.13
C TYR A 57 -3.39 -2.00 -8.98
N ILE A 58 -3.41 -1.57 -7.71
CA ILE A 58 -3.37 -2.52 -6.58
C ILE A 58 -4.67 -3.31 -6.41
N TRP A 59 -5.83 -2.69 -6.68
CA TRP A 59 -7.12 -3.35 -6.54
C TRP A 59 -7.35 -4.50 -7.51
N ARG A 60 -6.57 -4.60 -8.57
CA ARG A 60 -6.58 -5.76 -9.49
C ARG A 60 -6.21 -7.07 -8.79
N PHE A 61 -5.39 -7.02 -7.73
CA PHE A 61 -4.95 -8.21 -6.99
C PHE A 61 -6.03 -8.82 -6.11
N VAL A 62 -7.15 -8.13 -5.91
CA VAL A 62 -8.36 -8.62 -5.24
C VAL A 62 -9.59 -8.51 -6.15
N GLU A 63 -9.38 -8.53 -7.48
CA GLU A 63 -10.44 -8.48 -8.49
C GLU A 63 -11.41 -7.31 -8.28
N HIS A 64 -10.90 -6.17 -7.78
CA HIS A 64 -11.65 -4.96 -7.45
C HIS A 64 -12.76 -5.18 -6.40
N THR A 65 -12.67 -6.22 -5.60
CA THR A 65 -13.66 -6.56 -4.56
C THR A 65 -12.96 -6.78 -3.23
N PRO A 66 -13.39 -6.12 -2.14
CA PRO A 66 -12.83 -6.36 -0.83
C PRO A 66 -12.99 -7.82 -0.40
N MET A 67 -11.93 -8.41 0.11
CA MET A 67 -11.95 -9.76 0.68
C MET A 67 -12.32 -9.69 2.16
N VAL A 68 -13.24 -10.55 2.62
CA VAL A 68 -13.65 -10.61 4.02
C VAL A 68 -13.38 -12.00 4.55
N HIS A 69 -12.42 -12.13 5.45
CA HIS A 69 -12.08 -13.41 6.07
C HIS A 69 -12.92 -13.67 7.34
N THR A 70 -13.05 -14.94 7.69
CA THR A 70 -13.76 -15.38 8.90
C THR A 70 -12.72 -15.84 9.93
N LEU A 71 -12.12 -14.87 10.63
CA LEU A 71 -11.15 -15.14 11.69
C LEU A 71 -11.85 -15.16 13.04
N ARG A 72 -11.49 -16.10 13.90
CA ARG A 72 -12.07 -16.27 15.24
C ARG A 72 -11.14 -15.84 16.35
N THR A 73 -9.85 -16.04 16.16
CA THR A 73 -8.81 -15.76 17.15
C THR A 73 -7.62 -15.05 16.51
N LEU A 74 -6.75 -14.47 17.32
CA LEU A 74 -5.49 -13.87 16.85
C LEU A 74 -4.55 -14.91 16.20
N GLN A 75 -4.72 -16.19 16.51
CA GLN A 75 -3.91 -17.25 15.92
C GLN A 75 -4.31 -17.58 14.48
N ASP A 76 -5.50 -17.18 14.06
CA ASP A 76 -6.00 -17.39 12.71
C ASP A 76 -5.45 -16.38 11.71
N TYR A 77 -4.74 -15.32 12.19
CA TYR A 77 -4.20 -14.28 11.32
C TYR A 77 -3.03 -14.80 10.49
N PRO A 78 -3.15 -14.82 9.16
CA PRO A 78 -2.01 -15.16 8.31
C PRO A 78 -1.01 -13.99 8.25
N ALA A 79 0.27 -14.33 8.07
CA ALA A 79 1.30 -13.33 7.84
C ALA A 79 1.30 -12.79 6.39
N THR A 80 0.75 -13.57 5.46
CA THR A 80 0.66 -13.27 4.03
C THR A 80 -0.56 -13.97 3.44
N SER A 81 -0.93 -13.61 2.22
CA SER A 81 -1.92 -14.29 1.40
C SER A 81 -1.40 -14.48 -0.04
N PRO A 82 -2.01 -15.34 -0.86
CA PRO A 82 -1.67 -15.46 -2.28
C PRO A 82 -1.70 -14.12 -3.02
N GLU A 83 -2.67 -13.25 -2.70
CA GLU A 83 -2.81 -11.92 -3.29
C GLU A 83 -1.67 -10.99 -2.88
N SER A 84 -1.28 -11.01 -1.59
CA SER A 84 -0.16 -10.21 -1.10
C SER A 84 1.19 -10.68 -1.66
N GLU A 85 1.34 -11.97 -1.90
CA GLU A 85 2.51 -12.54 -2.57
C GLU A 85 2.56 -12.15 -4.05
N ALA A 86 1.44 -12.21 -4.74
CA ALA A 86 1.32 -11.76 -6.13
C ALA A 86 1.62 -10.26 -6.26
N LEU A 87 1.04 -9.42 -5.39
CA LEU A 87 1.31 -7.98 -5.34
C LEU A 87 2.80 -7.69 -5.06
N SER A 88 3.38 -8.36 -4.06
CA SER A 88 4.80 -8.22 -3.71
C SER A 88 5.71 -8.59 -4.89
N LYS A 89 5.40 -9.68 -5.58
CA LYS A 89 6.16 -10.14 -6.75
C LYS A 89 6.10 -9.13 -7.89
N ASP A 90 4.92 -8.64 -8.24
CA ASP A 90 4.74 -7.67 -9.33
C ASP A 90 5.41 -6.32 -8.99
N LEU A 91 5.26 -5.82 -7.76
CA LEU A 91 5.94 -4.61 -7.30
C LEU A 91 7.47 -4.72 -7.41
N ARG A 92 8.04 -5.88 -7.03
CA ARG A 92 9.49 -6.12 -7.17
C ARG A 92 9.92 -6.14 -8.63
N GLN A 93 9.15 -6.76 -9.51
CA GLN A 93 9.42 -6.77 -10.95
C GLN A 93 9.39 -5.35 -11.55
N ARG A 94 8.54 -4.48 -11.03
CA ARG A 94 8.51 -3.05 -11.39
C ARG A 94 9.62 -2.22 -10.74
N GLY A 95 10.45 -2.82 -9.91
CA GLY A 95 11.62 -2.17 -9.31
C GLY A 95 11.36 -1.52 -7.95
N PHE A 96 10.19 -1.69 -7.35
CA PHE A 96 9.95 -1.24 -5.98
C PHE A 96 10.87 -1.94 -4.98
N LYS A 97 11.21 -1.24 -3.90
CA LYS A 97 12.10 -1.69 -2.84
C LYS A 97 11.34 -1.82 -1.51
N PHE A 98 11.75 -2.77 -0.68
CA PHE A 98 11.14 -3.04 0.63
C PHE A 98 9.65 -3.37 0.56
N VAL A 99 9.23 -4.08 -0.45
CA VAL A 99 7.84 -4.49 -0.71
C VAL A 99 7.66 -6.00 -0.51
N GLY A 100 8.03 -6.53 0.65
CA GLY A 100 7.80 -7.93 1.00
C GLY A 100 6.30 -8.27 1.13
N SER A 101 5.95 -9.55 0.98
CA SER A 101 4.55 -10.01 1.02
C SER A 101 3.84 -9.68 2.34
N THR A 102 4.53 -9.75 3.47
CA THR A 102 3.98 -9.34 4.78
C THR A 102 3.63 -7.85 4.83
N ILE A 103 4.49 -6.98 4.27
CA ILE A 103 4.22 -5.54 4.19
C ILE A 103 3.08 -5.26 3.21
N CYS A 104 3.04 -5.96 2.08
CA CYS A 104 1.92 -5.86 1.15
C CYS A 104 0.61 -6.29 1.80
N TYR A 105 0.62 -7.38 2.58
CA TYR A 105 -0.55 -7.84 3.31
C TYR A 105 -1.05 -6.81 4.33
N ALA A 106 -0.14 -6.24 5.13
CA ALA A 106 -0.49 -5.17 6.06
C ALA A 106 -1.05 -3.93 5.36
N HIS A 107 -0.52 -3.57 4.18
CA HIS A 107 -1.07 -2.50 3.35
C HIS A 107 -2.49 -2.83 2.87
N MET A 108 -2.74 -4.06 2.40
CA MET A 108 -4.06 -4.51 1.95
C MET A 108 -5.10 -4.46 3.08
N GLN A 109 -4.70 -4.83 4.31
CA GLN A 109 -5.55 -4.68 5.50
C GLN A 109 -5.84 -3.21 5.81
N ALA A 110 -4.80 -2.36 5.82
CA ALA A 110 -4.93 -0.93 6.15
C ALA A 110 -5.80 -0.15 5.16
N THR A 111 -5.82 -0.56 3.90
CA THR A 111 -6.57 0.11 2.81
C THR A 111 -7.95 -0.50 2.54
N GLY A 112 -8.37 -1.50 3.33
CA GLY A 112 -9.66 -2.14 3.20
C GLY A 112 -9.80 -3.12 2.04
N MET A 113 -8.68 -3.48 1.41
CA MET A 113 -8.68 -4.55 0.39
C MET A 113 -8.95 -5.90 1.02
N ILE A 114 -8.52 -6.09 2.28
CA ILE A 114 -8.76 -7.28 3.09
C ILE A 114 -9.33 -6.85 4.44
N ASN A 115 -10.44 -7.43 4.84
CA ASN A 115 -11.03 -7.26 6.17
C ASN A 115 -10.76 -8.53 7.00
N ASP A 116 -9.77 -8.44 7.87
CA ASP A 116 -9.34 -9.50 8.78
C ASP A 116 -9.80 -9.29 10.23
N HIS A 117 -10.69 -8.35 10.47
CA HIS A 117 -11.26 -8.23 11.80
C HIS A 117 -11.96 -9.54 12.20
N THR A 118 -11.71 -10.01 13.44
CA THR A 118 -12.37 -11.20 13.98
C THR A 118 -13.89 -11.06 13.98
N ILE A 119 -14.61 -12.18 13.97
CA ILE A 119 -16.08 -12.21 13.85
C ILE A 119 -16.78 -11.45 14.98
N ASP A 120 -16.16 -11.33 16.14
CA ASP A 120 -16.63 -10.62 17.34
C ASP A 120 -16.17 -9.16 17.40
N CYS A 121 -15.33 -8.72 16.48
CA CYS A 121 -14.86 -7.34 16.44
C CYS A 121 -15.94 -6.41 15.86
N PHE A 122 -16.32 -5.37 16.62
CA PHE A 122 -17.32 -4.39 16.17
C PHE A 122 -16.96 -3.68 14.86
N ARG A 123 -15.65 -3.53 14.55
CA ARG A 123 -15.19 -2.91 13.32
C ARG A 123 -15.47 -3.75 12.08
N ARG A 124 -15.50 -5.07 12.22
CA ARG A 124 -15.73 -5.98 11.09
C ARG A 124 -17.03 -5.65 10.35
N GLN A 125 -18.14 -5.58 11.10
CA GLN A 125 -19.45 -5.31 10.50
C GLN A 125 -19.56 -3.85 10.00
N GLN A 126 -19.01 -2.90 10.73
CA GLN A 126 -18.99 -1.49 10.28
C GLN A 126 -18.30 -1.31 8.93
N ILE A 127 -17.19 -2.05 8.68
CA ILE A 127 -16.46 -2.01 7.42
C ILE A 127 -17.27 -2.68 6.32
N ILE A 128 -17.89 -3.85 6.59
CA ILE A 128 -18.76 -4.54 5.63
C ILE A 128 -19.94 -3.65 5.22
N ASP A 129 -20.60 -3.01 6.17
CA ASP A 129 -21.71 -2.07 5.89
C ASP A 129 -21.23 -0.84 5.10
N GLY A 130 -19.97 -0.45 5.27
CA GLY A 130 -19.33 0.62 4.53
C GLY A 130 -19.11 0.28 3.06
N TYR A 131 -18.84 -0.96 2.72
CA TYR A 131 -18.59 -1.38 1.33
C TYR A 131 -19.80 -1.15 0.42
N SER A 132 -21.02 -1.28 0.94
CA SER A 132 -22.26 -1.05 0.18
C SER A 132 -22.60 0.45 0.02
N LYS A 133 -22.06 1.31 0.88
CA LYS A 133 -22.33 2.76 0.89
C LYS A 133 -21.26 3.57 0.15
N ALA A 134 -20.07 3.03 0.05
CA ALA A 134 -18.99 3.67 -0.69
C ALA A 134 -19.24 3.45 -2.18
N VAL A 135 -19.51 4.53 -2.91
CA VAL A 135 -19.17 4.54 -4.35
C VAL A 135 -17.67 4.30 -4.40
N SER A 136 -17.30 3.06 -4.66
CA SER A 136 -15.91 2.64 -4.55
C SER A 136 -15.05 3.52 -5.46
N PRO A 137 -13.96 4.15 -4.95
CA PRO A 137 -13.07 4.96 -5.78
C PRO A 137 -12.60 4.24 -7.05
N TRP A 138 -12.55 2.90 -7.01
CA TRP A 138 -12.20 2.04 -8.13
C TRP A 138 -13.34 1.79 -9.13
N GLN A 139 -14.61 2.04 -8.79
CA GLN A 139 -15.72 1.99 -9.75
C GLN A 139 -15.76 3.25 -10.64
N GLN A 140 -15.19 4.36 -10.19
CA GLN A 140 -15.07 5.59 -10.98
C GLN A 140 -14.00 5.50 -12.09
N VAL A 141 -13.11 4.51 -12.04
CA VAL A 141 -12.03 4.31 -13.02
C VAL A 141 -12.49 3.50 -14.25
N ARG A 142 -13.75 3.02 -14.27
CA ARG A 142 -14.32 2.26 -15.39
C ARG A 142 -15.17 3.12 -16.37
N ALA A 143 -15.23 4.43 -16.15
CA ALA A 143 -15.97 5.35 -17.02
C ALA A 143 -15.04 6.07 -18.00
#